data_346367fd31f92eebf76e646056884617
#
_entry.id   346367fd31f92eebf76e646056884617
#
_cell.length_a   1.000
_cell.length_b   1.000
_cell.length_c   1.000
_cell.angle_alpha   90.00
_cell.angle_beta   90.00
_cell.angle_gamma   90.00
#
_symmetry.space_group_name_H-M   'P 1'
#
loop_
_entity.id
_entity.type
_entity.pdbx_description
1 polymer ?
#
loop_
_entity_poly.entity_id
_entity_poly.type
_entity_poly.pdbx_seq_one_letter_code
_entity_poly.pdbx_strand_id
1 'polypeptide(L)'
;IIYYAVLFGGKAVIVDPKSERCNWQETLPDIAQEIKIVNLTSEDKNRGLLDPYVIMKRTKDAESLAIDILTFLTGISSRDGEKFPVLRRAIRSVTQSKKRGLLRVIDELRKDGSLVAENIAEHIESMTDYDFAHLLFSDGDVEQSISLDRQLNIIQVADLVLPDKDTKFEEYTTMELLSVAMLIVISTFALDFIHSDRSIFKMVDLDEAWTFLQVAQGKALSNKLIRAGRSMNAAVYFVTQNSGDVDDEKMKNNIGLKFAFRSTDIKEIKNTLEFFGVDKEDEGNQKRLRDLENGQCLFQDLYGRVGVIQIHPVFADLFHAFDTRPPVQTEEMR
;
A
#
# COMPACT_ATOMS: atom_id res chain seq x y z
N ILE A 1 -6.95 -14.38 -9.54
CA ILE A 1 -7.17 -13.34 -10.58
C ILE A 1 -5.83 -12.86 -11.13
N ILE A 2 -4.88 -12.38 -10.29
CA ILE A 2 -3.57 -11.87 -10.71
C ILE A 2 -2.79 -12.89 -11.54
N TYR A 3 -2.71 -14.16 -11.08
CA TYR A 3 -2.06 -15.25 -11.80
C TYR A 3 -2.53 -15.33 -13.27
N TYR A 4 -3.85 -15.37 -13.46
CA TYR A 4 -4.40 -15.46 -14.83
C TYR A 4 -4.18 -14.18 -15.63
N ALA A 5 -4.23 -13.00 -15.00
CA ALA A 5 -3.94 -11.75 -15.68
C ALA A 5 -2.51 -11.73 -16.23
N VAL A 6 -1.54 -12.20 -15.44
CA VAL A 6 -0.12 -12.32 -15.85
C VAL A 6 0.03 -13.37 -16.95
N LEU A 7 -0.59 -14.53 -16.80
CA LEU A 7 -0.55 -15.61 -17.81
C LEU A 7 -1.08 -15.16 -19.19
N PHE A 8 -2.06 -14.24 -19.20
CA PHE A 8 -2.61 -13.64 -20.42
C PHE A 8 -1.89 -12.37 -20.89
N GLY A 9 -0.70 -12.08 -20.36
CA GLY A 9 0.14 -10.97 -20.81
C GLY A 9 -0.15 -9.63 -20.12
N GLY A 10 -0.99 -9.62 -19.09
CA GLY A 10 -1.18 -8.47 -18.20
C GLY A 10 0.02 -8.24 -17.30
N LYS A 11 0.04 -7.10 -16.61
CA LYS A 11 1.07 -6.76 -15.63
C LYS A 11 0.45 -6.51 -14.26
N ALA A 12 1.17 -6.86 -13.19
CA ALA A 12 0.70 -6.64 -11.85
C ALA A 12 1.79 -6.11 -10.91
N VAL A 13 1.36 -5.30 -9.95
CA VAL A 13 2.14 -4.90 -8.78
C VAL A 13 1.36 -5.29 -7.54
N ILE A 14 2.00 -6.01 -6.64
CA ILE A 14 1.46 -6.37 -5.34
C ILE A 14 2.27 -5.65 -4.27
N VAL A 15 1.60 -4.95 -3.38
CA VAL A 15 2.19 -4.42 -2.14
C VAL A 15 1.86 -5.41 -1.03
N ASP A 16 2.88 -6.09 -0.53
CA ASP A 16 2.79 -7.23 0.39
C ASP A 16 3.59 -6.94 1.67
N PRO A 17 3.05 -6.16 2.61
CA PRO A 17 3.75 -5.75 3.83
C PRO A 17 4.03 -6.91 4.80
N LYS A 18 3.33 -8.03 4.65
CA LYS A 18 3.50 -9.22 5.50
C LYS A 18 4.42 -10.28 4.90
N SER A 19 4.90 -10.06 3.67
CA SER A 19 5.76 -11.02 2.95
C SER A 19 5.14 -12.42 2.77
N GLU A 20 3.83 -12.50 2.67
CA GLU A 20 3.10 -13.78 2.52
C GLU A 20 3.34 -14.44 1.14
N ARG A 21 3.82 -13.66 0.17
CA ARG A 21 4.03 -14.12 -1.22
C ARG A 21 5.51 -14.34 -1.57
N CYS A 22 6.36 -14.51 -0.55
CA CYS A 22 7.81 -14.64 -0.74
C CYS A 22 8.23 -15.88 -1.55
N ASN A 23 7.41 -16.94 -1.55
CA ASN A 23 7.69 -18.21 -2.23
C ASN A 23 6.98 -18.36 -3.59
N TRP A 24 6.23 -17.36 -4.08
CA TRP A 24 5.48 -17.49 -5.32
C TRP A 24 6.35 -17.74 -6.55
N GLN A 25 7.58 -17.26 -6.57
CA GLN A 25 8.50 -17.53 -7.66
C GLN A 25 8.87 -19.02 -7.77
N GLU A 26 8.88 -19.74 -6.65
CA GLU A 26 9.18 -21.17 -6.59
C GLU A 26 7.93 -22.03 -6.79
N THR A 27 6.79 -21.57 -6.28
CA THR A 27 5.54 -22.34 -6.23
C THR A 27 4.63 -22.13 -7.45
N LEU A 28 4.92 -21.13 -8.30
CA LEU A 28 4.18 -20.83 -9.52
C LEU A 28 5.09 -20.99 -10.77
N PRO A 29 5.46 -22.24 -11.16
CA PRO A 29 6.46 -22.47 -12.19
C PRO A 29 6.09 -21.88 -13.57
N ASP A 30 4.79 -21.84 -13.91
CA ASP A 30 4.30 -21.34 -15.20
C ASP A 30 4.59 -19.86 -15.42
N ILE A 31 4.69 -19.08 -14.34
CA ILE A 31 4.96 -17.64 -14.40
C ILE A 31 6.21 -17.24 -13.60
N ALA A 32 7.00 -18.21 -13.14
CA ALA A 32 8.17 -17.95 -12.27
C ALA A 32 9.14 -16.92 -12.85
N GLN A 33 9.40 -16.96 -14.16
CA GLN A 33 10.29 -16.01 -14.84
C GLN A 33 9.69 -14.59 -14.95
N GLU A 34 8.38 -14.49 -14.85
CA GLU A 34 7.65 -13.23 -14.90
C GLU A 34 7.51 -12.57 -13.51
N ILE A 35 7.88 -13.28 -12.46
CA ILE A 35 7.82 -12.79 -11.07
C ILE A 35 9.13 -12.12 -10.69
N LYS A 36 9.03 -10.95 -10.08
CA LYS A 36 10.12 -10.26 -9.38
C LYS A 36 9.66 -9.92 -7.98
N ILE A 37 10.41 -10.41 -7.00
CA ILE A 37 10.21 -10.04 -5.60
C ILE A 37 11.23 -8.96 -5.25
N VAL A 38 10.75 -7.79 -4.84
CA VAL A 38 11.54 -6.66 -4.36
C VAL A 38 11.41 -6.67 -2.86
N ASN A 39 12.40 -7.21 -2.18
CA ASN A 39 12.42 -7.27 -0.72
C ASN A 39 13.21 -6.07 -0.17
N LEU A 40 12.50 -5.13 0.43
CA LEU A 40 13.05 -3.93 1.03
C LEU A 40 13.32 -4.20 2.52
N THR A 41 14.58 -4.24 2.86
CA THR A 41 15.09 -4.46 4.23
C THR A 41 15.89 -3.25 4.67
N SER A 42 16.20 -3.15 5.97
CA SER A 42 17.08 -2.11 6.53
C SER A 42 18.56 -2.22 6.12
N GLU A 43 18.91 -3.17 5.22
CA GLU A 43 20.28 -3.30 4.71
C GLU A 43 20.72 -2.07 3.91
N ASP A 44 21.97 -1.70 4.00
CA ASP A 44 22.56 -0.52 3.32
C ASP A 44 22.32 -0.48 1.80
N LYS A 45 22.25 -1.64 1.14
CA LYS A 45 21.94 -1.71 -0.30
C LYS A 45 20.57 -1.15 -0.66
N ASN A 46 19.65 -1.07 0.30
CA ASN A 46 18.29 -0.59 0.12
C ASN A 46 18.11 0.88 0.56
N ARG A 47 19.19 1.51 1.05
CA ARG A 47 19.15 2.89 1.54
C ARG A 47 18.56 3.85 0.50
N GLY A 48 17.52 4.58 0.89
CA GLY A 48 16.87 5.60 0.08
C GLY A 48 16.03 5.08 -1.09
N LEU A 49 15.83 3.76 -1.25
CA LEU A 49 15.03 3.24 -2.37
C LEU A 49 13.57 3.74 -2.36
N LEU A 50 13.04 4.10 -1.20
CA LEU A 50 11.71 4.67 -1.05
C LEU A 50 11.74 6.21 -0.93
N ASP A 51 12.89 6.85 -1.09
CA ASP A 51 12.94 8.32 -1.13
C ASP A 51 12.13 8.84 -2.34
N PRO A 52 11.23 9.81 -2.16
CA PRO A 52 10.46 10.39 -3.25
C PRO A 52 11.29 10.81 -4.48
N TYR A 53 12.50 11.32 -4.25
CA TYR A 53 13.39 11.75 -5.33
C TYR A 53 14.10 10.61 -6.06
N VAL A 54 14.08 9.40 -5.49
CA VAL A 54 14.64 8.17 -6.08
C VAL A 54 13.57 7.39 -6.82
N ILE A 55 12.41 7.20 -6.16
CA ILE A 55 11.35 6.32 -6.68
C ILE A 55 10.51 6.98 -7.78
N MET A 56 10.36 8.31 -7.76
CA MET A 56 9.54 9.04 -8.73
C MET A 56 10.36 9.53 -9.92
N LYS A 57 9.95 9.18 -11.13
CA LYS A 57 10.64 9.55 -12.38
C LYS A 57 10.56 11.04 -12.69
N ARG A 58 9.42 11.68 -12.38
CA ARG A 58 9.20 13.10 -12.69
C ARG A 58 9.46 13.96 -11.47
N THR A 59 10.31 14.95 -11.62
CA THR A 59 10.72 15.86 -10.53
C THR A 59 9.53 16.53 -9.80
N LYS A 60 8.46 16.89 -10.54
CA LYS A 60 7.27 17.50 -9.94
C LYS A 60 6.50 16.52 -9.06
N ASP A 61 6.45 15.24 -9.45
CA ASP A 61 5.77 14.21 -8.66
C ASP A 61 6.60 13.88 -7.42
N ALA A 62 7.93 13.85 -7.54
CA ALA A 62 8.85 13.70 -6.42
C ALA A 62 8.68 14.85 -5.40
N GLU A 63 8.61 16.10 -5.85
CA GLU A 63 8.36 17.26 -4.98
C GLU A 63 7.02 17.14 -4.26
N SER A 64 5.95 16.78 -4.98
CA SER A 64 4.62 16.62 -4.39
C SER A 64 4.61 15.50 -3.35
N LEU A 65 5.23 14.37 -3.67
CA LEU A 65 5.31 13.24 -2.73
C LEU A 65 6.17 13.59 -1.50
N ALA A 66 7.29 14.31 -1.68
CA ALA A 66 8.12 14.77 -0.56
C ALA A 66 7.34 15.71 0.37
N ILE A 67 6.52 16.61 -0.18
CA ILE A 67 5.62 17.46 0.61
C ILE A 67 4.61 16.60 1.38
N ASP A 68 3.93 15.66 0.71
CA ASP A 68 2.91 14.82 1.32
C ASP A 68 3.51 13.98 2.47
N ILE A 69 4.70 13.39 2.25
CA ILE A 69 5.38 12.55 3.26
C ILE A 69 5.88 13.37 4.43
N LEU A 70 6.59 14.48 4.19
CA LEU A 70 7.13 15.28 5.29
C LEU A 70 6.04 16.00 6.08
N THR A 71 4.95 16.45 5.45
CA THR A 71 3.80 16.99 6.19
C THR A 71 3.09 15.92 7.00
N PHE A 72 3.00 14.69 6.48
CA PHE A 72 2.45 13.56 7.21
C PHE A 72 3.29 13.23 8.45
N LEU A 73 4.61 13.05 8.27
CA LEU A 73 5.53 12.68 9.34
C LEU A 73 5.64 13.76 10.43
N THR A 74 5.69 15.04 10.03
CA THR A 74 5.84 16.15 10.99
C THR A 74 4.53 16.66 11.59
N GLY A 75 3.37 16.21 11.08
CA GLY A 75 2.06 16.73 11.46
C GLY A 75 1.81 18.19 11.03
N ILE A 76 2.69 18.78 10.19
CA ILE A 76 2.53 20.15 9.72
C ILE A 76 1.38 20.25 8.74
N SER A 77 0.33 20.98 9.09
CA SER A 77 -0.80 21.21 8.18
C SER A 77 -0.42 22.19 7.06
N SER A 78 -0.94 21.96 5.86
CA SER A 78 -0.82 22.92 4.76
C SER A 78 -1.47 24.29 5.04
N ARG A 79 -2.26 24.38 6.12
CA ARG A 79 -2.88 25.62 6.59
C ARG A 79 -2.05 26.34 7.67
N ASP A 80 -0.97 25.72 8.14
CA ASP A 80 -0.02 26.37 9.05
C ASP A 80 0.76 27.45 8.29
N GLY A 81 0.44 28.71 8.60
CA GLY A 81 1.01 29.87 7.90
C GLY A 81 2.48 30.15 8.25
N GLU A 82 3.01 29.52 9.31
CA GLU A 82 4.38 29.70 9.78
C GLU A 82 5.27 28.53 9.36
N LYS A 83 4.93 27.30 9.75
CA LYS A 83 5.76 26.11 9.53
C LYS A 83 5.73 25.61 8.10
N PHE A 84 4.54 25.54 7.49
CA PHE A 84 4.40 24.98 6.15
C PHE A 84 5.17 25.74 5.07
N PRO A 85 5.19 27.10 5.01
CA PRO A 85 6.00 27.80 4.05
C PRO A 85 7.51 27.57 4.21
N VAL A 86 8.00 27.38 5.45
CA VAL A 86 9.40 27.08 5.74
C VAL A 86 9.77 25.71 5.20
N LEU A 87 9.00 24.68 5.57
CA LEU A 87 9.18 23.30 5.09
C LEU A 87 9.13 23.23 3.56
N ARG A 88 8.12 23.89 2.95
CA ARG A 88 7.95 23.90 1.50
C ARG A 88 9.12 24.57 0.76
N ARG A 89 9.69 25.66 1.30
CA ARG A 89 10.90 26.30 0.71
C ARG A 89 12.08 25.34 0.71
N ALA A 90 12.34 24.66 1.82
CA ALA A 90 13.42 23.69 1.92
C ALA A 90 13.26 22.55 0.90
N ILE A 91 12.06 21.95 0.81
CA ILE A 91 11.77 20.90 -0.18
C ILE A 91 12.00 21.42 -1.61
N ARG A 92 11.53 22.63 -1.93
CA ARG A 92 11.70 23.22 -3.25
C ARG A 92 13.16 23.49 -3.58
N SER A 93 13.96 23.94 -2.62
CA SER A 93 15.41 24.12 -2.78
C SER A 93 16.09 22.81 -3.16
N VAL A 94 15.80 21.72 -2.42
CA VAL A 94 16.28 20.37 -2.72
C VAL A 94 15.84 19.91 -4.11
N THR A 95 14.59 20.15 -4.48
CA THR A 95 14.04 19.77 -5.79
C THR A 95 14.79 20.42 -6.94
N GLN A 96 15.28 21.66 -6.76
CA GLN A 96 16.05 22.41 -7.75
C GLN A 96 17.54 22.09 -7.73
N SER A 97 18.04 21.38 -6.73
CA SER A 97 19.45 21.01 -6.59
C SER A 97 19.83 19.84 -7.52
N LYS A 98 21.16 19.63 -7.67
CA LYS A 98 21.69 18.47 -8.42
C LYS A 98 21.55 17.17 -7.63
N LYS A 99 21.80 17.22 -6.31
CA LYS A 99 21.64 16.10 -5.40
C LYS A 99 20.31 16.26 -4.66
N ARG A 100 19.44 15.26 -4.76
CA ARG A 100 18.08 15.32 -4.24
C ARG A 100 17.82 14.13 -3.33
N GLY A 101 17.32 14.40 -2.14
CA GLY A 101 16.96 13.38 -1.16
C GLY A 101 16.35 14.02 0.07
N LEU A 102 15.58 13.27 0.84
CA LEU A 102 14.89 13.79 2.02
C LEU A 102 15.86 14.26 3.11
N LEU A 103 17.05 13.65 3.26
CA LEU A 103 18.07 14.14 4.19
C LEU A 103 18.54 15.55 3.84
N ARG A 104 18.59 15.89 2.55
CA ARG A 104 18.97 17.26 2.11
C ARG A 104 17.96 18.31 2.54
N VAL A 105 16.71 17.92 2.80
CA VAL A 105 15.71 18.87 3.32
C VAL A 105 16.08 19.34 4.72
N ILE A 106 16.68 18.48 5.55
CA ILE A 106 17.20 18.84 6.87
C ILE A 106 18.31 19.89 6.73
N ASP A 107 19.25 19.66 5.81
CA ASP A 107 20.33 20.61 5.53
C ASP A 107 19.80 21.99 5.08
N GLU A 108 18.78 22.00 4.20
CA GLU A 108 18.18 23.24 3.71
C GLU A 108 17.39 23.98 4.81
N LEU A 109 16.72 23.25 5.70
CA LEU A 109 16.03 23.83 6.87
C LEU A 109 17.05 24.51 7.80
N ARG A 110 18.19 23.86 8.08
CA ARG A 110 19.24 24.43 8.92
C ARG A 110 19.88 25.70 8.34
N LYS A 111 19.94 25.81 7.00
CA LYS A 111 20.42 27.03 6.33
C LYS A 111 19.48 28.23 6.46
N ASP A 112 18.18 28.01 6.73
CA ASP A 112 17.20 29.10 6.95
C ASP A 112 17.56 29.90 8.21
N GLY A 113 18.09 29.26 9.25
CA GLY A 113 18.58 29.89 10.49
C GLY A 113 17.46 30.38 11.43
N SER A 114 16.20 30.18 11.09
CA SER A 114 15.09 30.51 11.98
C SER A 114 14.84 29.36 12.99
N LEU A 115 14.39 29.72 14.20
CA LEU A 115 14.03 28.72 15.20
C LEU A 115 12.94 27.74 14.72
N VAL A 116 12.04 28.21 13.88
CA VAL A 116 10.99 27.38 13.28
C VAL A 116 11.61 26.33 12.37
N ALA A 117 12.57 26.71 11.52
CA ALA A 117 13.26 25.80 10.63
C ALA A 117 14.09 24.77 11.40
N GLU A 118 14.80 25.21 12.46
CA GLU A 118 15.59 24.31 13.30
C GLU A 118 14.73 23.27 13.99
N ASN A 119 13.60 23.67 14.60
CA ASN A 119 12.67 22.74 15.25
C ASN A 119 12.10 21.71 14.24
N ILE A 120 11.84 22.10 12.99
CA ILE A 120 11.37 21.17 11.95
C ILE A 120 12.51 20.23 11.57
N ALA A 121 13.73 20.72 11.42
CA ALA A 121 14.90 19.92 11.09
C ALA A 121 15.18 18.85 12.14
N GLU A 122 15.21 19.24 13.43
CA GLU A 122 15.40 18.35 14.57
C GLU A 122 14.31 17.26 14.61
N HIS A 123 13.04 17.63 14.37
CA HIS A 123 11.95 16.67 14.36
C HIS A 123 12.11 15.63 13.24
N ILE A 124 12.45 16.06 12.02
CA ILE A 124 12.68 15.11 10.90
C ILE A 124 13.92 14.24 11.20
N GLU A 125 14.99 14.84 11.71
CA GLU A 125 16.23 14.13 12.00
C GLU A 125 16.04 13.03 13.04
N SER A 126 15.25 13.30 14.10
CA SER A 126 14.93 12.28 15.13
C SER A 126 14.26 11.02 14.56
N MET A 127 13.59 11.13 13.42
CA MET A 127 13.00 9.96 12.73
C MET A 127 14.03 9.15 11.98
N THR A 128 15.17 9.74 11.61
CA THR A 128 16.24 9.05 10.87
C THR A 128 17.07 8.10 11.74
N ASP A 129 16.91 8.16 13.06
CA ASP A 129 17.59 7.28 14.01
C ASP A 129 17.07 5.83 13.97
N TYR A 130 15.94 5.58 13.34
CA TYR A 130 15.38 4.24 13.20
C TYR A 130 15.99 3.54 11.98
N ASP A 131 16.51 2.32 12.17
CA ASP A 131 17.22 1.56 11.12
C ASP A 131 16.46 1.47 9.80
N PHE A 132 15.15 1.14 9.86
CA PHE A 132 14.36 1.01 8.65
C PHE A 132 13.98 2.37 8.00
N ALA A 133 14.12 3.49 8.72
CA ALA A 133 13.94 4.83 8.13
C ALA A 133 14.94 5.10 7.00
N HIS A 134 16.07 4.38 7.00
CA HIS A 134 17.05 4.44 5.91
C HIS A 134 16.45 4.12 4.53
N LEU A 135 15.36 3.35 4.46
CA LEU A 135 14.65 3.10 3.21
C LEU A 135 14.05 4.39 2.61
N LEU A 136 13.55 5.27 3.48
CA LEU A 136 12.83 6.48 3.08
C LEU A 136 13.75 7.68 2.89
N PHE A 137 14.82 7.78 3.68
CA PHE A 137 15.70 8.94 3.72
C PHE A 137 17.01 8.70 2.99
N SER A 138 17.24 9.44 1.90
CA SER A 138 18.50 9.46 1.15
C SER A 138 19.16 10.83 1.15
N ASP A 139 20.45 10.84 0.90
CA ASP A 139 21.24 12.05 0.64
C ASP A 139 21.36 12.40 -0.84
N GLY A 140 20.72 11.61 -1.71
CA GLY A 140 20.72 11.76 -3.15
C GLY A 140 21.83 11.02 -3.89
N ASP A 141 22.63 10.23 -3.21
CA ASP A 141 23.67 9.35 -3.79
C ASP A 141 23.20 7.88 -3.83
N VAL A 142 22.00 7.66 -4.39
CA VAL A 142 21.42 6.31 -4.52
C VAL A 142 21.69 5.77 -5.92
N GLU A 143 22.47 4.69 -6.01
CA GLU A 143 22.87 4.07 -7.28
C GLU A 143 21.77 3.20 -7.90
N GLN A 144 20.83 2.70 -7.10
CA GLN A 144 19.78 1.78 -7.52
C GLN A 144 18.41 2.42 -7.41
N SER A 145 17.48 1.97 -8.21
CA SER A 145 16.05 2.32 -8.11
C SER A 145 15.19 1.08 -8.23
N ILE A 146 14.00 1.11 -7.63
CA ILE A 146 13.02 0.05 -7.79
C ILE A 146 12.56 0.03 -9.24
N SER A 147 12.71 -1.11 -9.91
CA SER A 147 12.29 -1.31 -11.28
C SER A 147 11.15 -2.33 -11.35
N LEU A 148 10.06 -1.98 -12.05
CA LEU A 148 8.90 -2.83 -12.32
C LEU A 148 9.03 -3.41 -13.73
N ASP A 149 10.07 -4.19 -13.96
CA ASP A 149 10.48 -4.70 -15.27
C ASP A 149 9.90 -6.07 -15.61
N ARG A 150 9.29 -6.75 -14.66
CA ARG A 150 8.60 -8.02 -14.88
C ARG A 150 7.08 -7.84 -14.98
N GLN A 151 6.38 -8.87 -15.42
CA GLN A 151 4.91 -8.84 -15.51
C GLN A 151 4.28 -8.83 -14.11
N LEU A 152 4.86 -9.56 -13.15
CA LEU A 152 4.42 -9.56 -11.75
C LEU A 152 5.57 -9.07 -10.86
N ASN A 153 5.35 -7.92 -10.22
CA ASN A 153 6.29 -7.35 -9.28
C ASN A 153 5.65 -7.33 -7.89
N ILE A 154 6.29 -7.98 -6.93
CA ILE A 154 5.84 -8.06 -5.54
C ILE A 154 6.79 -7.22 -4.71
N ILE A 155 6.27 -6.17 -4.09
CA ILE A 155 7.04 -5.27 -3.22
C ILE A 155 6.76 -5.64 -1.78
N GLN A 156 7.76 -6.14 -1.10
CA GLN A 156 7.74 -6.51 0.31
C GLN A 156 8.60 -5.53 1.10
N VAL A 157 8.13 -5.11 2.25
CA VAL A 157 8.91 -4.26 3.16
C VAL A 157 9.03 -4.96 4.49
N ALA A 158 10.24 -5.36 4.83
CA ALA A 158 10.50 -5.99 6.13
C ALA A 158 10.39 -4.98 7.27
N ASP A 159 10.11 -5.50 8.45
CA ASP A 159 10.14 -4.76 9.73
C ASP A 159 9.14 -3.60 9.84
N LEU A 160 8.09 -3.57 8.99
CA LEU A 160 7.01 -2.60 9.15
C LEU A 160 6.26 -2.86 10.47
N VAL A 161 6.12 -1.80 11.24
CA VAL A 161 5.26 -1.78 12.42
C VAL A 161 3.96 -1.07 12.05
N LEU A 162 2.91 -1.86 11.81
CA LEU A 162 1.61 -1.32 11.46
C LEU A 162 0.84 -0.97 12.73
N PRO A 163 0.12 0.17 12.75
CA PRO A 163 -0.70 0.53 13.90
C PRO A 163 -1.80 -0.52 14.12
N ASP A 164 -2.23 -0.67 15.36
CA ASP A 164 -3.43 -1.46 15.64
C ASP A 164 -4.65 -0.76 15.04
N LYS A 165 -5.63 -1.56 14.65
CA LYS A 165 -6.79 -1.11 13.91
C LYS A 165 -7.59 0.00 14.60
N ASP A 166 -7.68 -0.04 15.94
CA ASP A 166 -8.43 0.92 16.74
C ASP A 166 -7.56 2.10 17.21
N THR A 167 -6.26 2.11 16.86
CA THR A 167 -5.34 3.20 17.20
C THR A 167 -5.69 4.45 16.41
N LYS A 168 -5.87 5.57 17.13
CA LYS A 168 -6.10 6.85 16.48
C LYS A 168 -4.80 7.40 15.90
N PHE A 169 -4.89 8.16 14.83
CA PHE A 169 -3.72 8.73 14.14
C PHE A 169 -2.81 9.53 15.09
N GLU A 170 -3.41 10.27 16.05
CA GLU A 170 -2.68 11.05 17.03
C GLU A 170 -1.89 10.20 18.05
N GLU A 171 -2.18 8.92 18.11
CA GLU A 171 -1.56 7.96 19.04
C GLU A 171 -0.46 7.11 18.33
N TYR A 172 -0.24 7.31 17.01
CA TYR A 172 0.76 6.56 16.27
C TYR A 172 2.16 6.81 16.81
N THR A 173 2.90 5.73 17.04
CA THR A 173 4.33 5.79 17.34
C THR A 173 5.12 6.26 16.12
N THR A 174 6.35 6.71 16.30
CA THR A 174 7.23 7.11 15.19
C THR A 174 7.43 5.96 14.19
N MET A 175 7.54 4.73 14.69
CA MET A 175 7.70 3.55 13.82
C MET A 175 6.46 3.29 12.96
N GLU A 176 5.27 3.43 13.54
CA GLU A 176 4.01 3.32 12.79
C GLU A 176 3.85 4.43 11.76
N LEU A 177 4.20 5.68 12.12
CA LEU A 177 4.20 6.80 11.17
C LEU A 177 5.12 6.54 9.98
N LEU A 178 6.36 6.10 10.22
CA LEU A 178 7.33 5.77 9.17
C LEU A 178 6.82 4.62 8.30
N SER A 179 6.25 3.57 8.91
CA SER A 179 5.69 2.42 8.19
C SER A 179 4.55 2.83 7.25
N VAL A 180 3.61 3.64 7.75
CA VAL A 180 2.50 4.17 6.94
C VAL A 180 3.02 5.10 5.83
N ALA A 181 4.02 5.94 6.12
CA ALA A 181 4.66 6.79 5.11
C ALA A 181 5.26 5.97 3.96
N MET A 182 5.96 4.87 4.27
CA MET A 182 6.52 3.96 3.26
C MET A 182 5.42 3.34 2.40
N LEU A 183 4.32 2.88 3.00
CA LEU A 183 3.18 2.34 2.25
C LEU A 183 2.53 3.40 1.34
N ILE A 184 2.46 4.66 1.76
CA ILE A 184 1.99 5.77 0.92
C ILE A 184 2.94 5.98 -0.28
N VAL A 185 4.25 5.94 -0.06
CA VAL A 185 5.25 6.06 -1.13
C VAL A 185 5.10 4.92 -2.15
N ILE A 186 5.06 3.67 -1.70
CA ILE A 186 4.92 2.49 -2.56
C ILE A 186 3.61 2.52 -3.32
N SER A 187 2.51 2.90 -2.66
CA SER A 187 1.20 3.02 -3.31
C SER A 187 1.16 4.16 -4.34
N THR A 188 1.92 5.25 -4.11
CA THR A 188 2.08 6.32 -5.10
C THR A 188 2.90 5.84 -6.31
N PHE A 189 3.92 5.04 -6.08
CA PHE A 189 4.69 4.39 -7.14
C PHE A 189 3.82 3.40 -7.95
N ALA A 190 2.92 2.66 -7.29
CA ALA A 190 1.94 1.83 -7.97
C ALA A 190 0.96 2.66 -8.83
N LEU A 191 0.63 3.87 -8.44
CA LEU A 191 -0.16 4.78 -9.27
C LEU A 191 0.60 5.20 -10.54
N ASP A 192 1.92 5.46 -10.46
CA ASP A 192 2.76 5.73 -11.64
C ASP A 192 2.81 4.52 -12.59
N PHE A 193 2.86 3.30 -12.05
CA PHE A 193 2.72 2.07 -12.81
C PHE A 193 1.38 1.98 -13.55
N ILE A 194 0.25 2.33 -12.93
CA ILE A 194 -1.06 2.37 -13.58
C ILE A 194 -1.05 3.32 -14.78
N HIS A 195 -0.39 4.48 -14.66
CA HIS A 195 -0.29 5.48 -15.73
C HIS A 195 0.68 5.10 -16.88
N SER A 196 1.33 3.95 -16.81
CA SER A 196 2.17 3.43 -17.89
C SER A 196 1.34 3.06 -19.14
N ASP A 197 1.85 2.22 -20.03
CA ASP A 197 1.20 1.85 -21.27
C ASP A 197 -0.26 1.41 -21.08
N ARG A 198 -1.20 2.18 -21.66
CA ARG A 198 -2.65 1.93 -21.57
C ARG A 198 -3.11 0.72 -22.37
N SER A 199 -2.34 0.25 -23.34
CA SER A 199 -2.69 -0.92 -24.16
C SER A 199 -2.60 -2.23 -23.37
N ILE A 200 -1.81 -2.25 -22.28
CA ILE A 200 -1.60 -3.41 -21.42
C ILE A 200 -2.58 -3.36 -20.24
N PHE A 201 -3.28 -4.46 -19.99
CA PHE A 201 -4.06 -4.59 -18.76
C PHE A 201 -3.14 -4.66 -17.54
N LYS A 202 -3.46 -3.88 -16.52
CA LYS A 202 -2.66 -3.79 -15.29
C LYS A 202 -3.49 -4.09 -14.06
N MET A 203 -2.84 -4.65 -13.05
CA MET A 203 -3.43 -4.88 -11.74
C MET A 203 -2.52 -4.31 -10.65
N VAL A 204 -3.13 -3.68 -9.67
CA VAL A 204 -2.47 -3.28 -8.42
C VAL A 204 -3.23 -3.92 -7.28
N ASP A 205 -2.53 -4.66 -6.45
CA ASP A 205 -3.03 -5.28 -5.23
C ASP A 205 -2.38 -4.61 -4.03
N LEU A 206 -3.19 -3.99 -3.20
CA LEU A 206 -2.76 -3.31 -1.98
C LEU A 206 -3.23 -4.12 -0.79
N ASP A 207 -2.35 -4.97 -0.29
CA ASP A 207 -2.61 -5.74 0.91
C ASP A 207 -2.49 -4.85 2.16
N GLU A 208 -3.24 -5.16 3.21
CA GLU A 208 -3.35 -4.35 4.42
C GLU A 208 -3.70 -2.87 4.14
N ALA A 209 -4.51 -2.62 3.11
CA ALA A 209 -4.86 -1.28 2.65
C ALA A 209 -5.47 -0.39 3.74
N TRP A 210 -6.09 -0.99 4.77
CA TRP A 210 -6.68 -0.27 5.88
C TRP A 210 -5.68 0.65 6.60
N THR A 211 -4.40 0.27 6.66
CA THR A 211 -3.36 1.01 7.37
C THR A 211 -3.21 2.44 6.86
N PHE A 212 -3.23 2.62 5.54
CA PHE A 212 -3.12 3.96 4.96
C PHE A 212 -4.50 4.57 4.63
N LEU A 213 -5.57 3.77 4.54
CA LEU A 213 -6.93 4.30 4.33
C LEU A 213 -7.44 5.13 5.52
N GLN A 214 -6.86 4.97 6.70
CA GLN A 214 -7.23 5.75 7.88
C GLN A 214 -6.71 7.20 7.82
N VAL A 215 -5.63 7.47 7.10
CA VAL A 215 -5.02 8.79 7.01
C VAL A 215 -5.46 9.57 5.77
N ALA A 216 -5.48 10.91 5.86
CA ALA A 216 -5.99 11.77 4.81
C ALA A 216 -5.24 11.61 3.47
N GLN A 217 -3.91 11.47 3.53
CA GLN A 217 -3.05 11.27 2.35
C GLN A 217 -3.38 9.94 1.66
N GLY A 218 -3.55 8.87 2.43
CA GLY A 218 -3.91 7.54 1.92
C GLY A 218 -5.30 7.52 1.29
N LYS A 219 -6.31 8.15 1.93
CA LYS A 219 -7.67 8.30 1.34
C LYS A 219 -7.61 9.04 0.01
N ALA A 220 -6.86 10.14 -0.07
CA ALA A 220 -6.68 10.91 -1.30
C ALA A 220 -6.00 10.08 -2.41
N LEU A 221 -4.98 9.31 -2.05
CA LEU A 221 -4.26 8.41 -2.96
C LEU A 221 -5.17 7.30 -3.49
N SER A 222 -5.93 6.64 -2.61
CA SER A 222 -6.87 5.57 -2.98
C SER A 222 -7.92 6.06 -3.97
N ASN A 223 -8.46 7.27 -3.76
CA ASN A 223 -9.36 7.89 -4.71
C ASN A 223 -8.70 8.18 -6.08
N LYS A 224 -7.40 8.51 -6.10
CA LYS A 224 -6.62 8.67 -7.35
C LYS A 224 -6.44 7.33 -8.05
N LEU A 225 -6.07 6.27 -7.31
CA LEU A 225 -5.89 4.91 -7.83
C LEU A 225 -7.17 4.37 -8.48
N ILE A 226 -8.32 4.49 -7.82
CA ILE A 226 -9.61 4.05 -8.33
C ILE A 226 -9.97 4.78 -9.64
N ARG A 227 -9.77 6.10 -9.69
CA ARG A 227 -10.05 6.89 -10.91
C ARG A 227 -9.10 6.53 -12.05
N ALA A 228 -7.82 6.38 -11.73
CA ALA A 228 -6.81 6.00 -12.71
C ALA A 228 -7.10 4.60 -13.28
N GLY A 229 -7.48 3.64 -12.45
CA GLY A 229 -7.85 2.29 -12.87
C GLY A 229 -8.85 2.29 -14.02
N ARG A 230 -9.95 3.04 -13.88
CA ARG A 230 -11.00 3.13 -14.92
C ARG A 230 -10.50 3.71 -16.25
N SER A 231 -9.61 4.71 -16.21
CA SER A 231 -9.15 5.41 -17.41
C SER A 231 -7.94 4.75 -18.08
N MET A 232 -7.20 3.93 -17.35
CA MET A 232 -5.89 3.43 -17.75
C MET A 232 -5.83 1.91 -17.98
N ASN A 233 -6.98 1.26 -18.19
CA ASN A 233 -7.06 -0.19 -18.37
C ASN A 233 -6.40 -0.94 -17.20
N ALA A 234 -6.80 -0.58 -15.98
CA ALA A 234 -6.23 -1.17 -14.79
C ALA A 234 -7.30 -1.53 -13.75
N ALA A 235 -7.08 -2.58 -12.98
CA ALA A 235 -7.85 -2.95 -11.81
C ALA A 235 -7.01 -2.67 -10.55
N VAL A 236 -7.65 -2.12 -9.53
CA VAL A 236 -7.04 -1.90 -8.22
C VAL A 236 -7.81 -2.70 -7.19
N TYR A 237 -7.11 -3.54 -6.44
CA TYR A 237 -7.64 -4.32 -5.33
C TYR A 237 -7.18 -3.70 -4.01
N PHE A 238 -8.13 -3.51 -3.12
CA PHE A 238 -7.87 -3.13 -1.74
C PHE A 238 -8.23 -4.34 -0.87
N VAL A 239 -7.22 -4.94 -0.27
CA VAL A 239 -7.41 -6.04 0.67
C VAL A 239 -7.41 -5.48 2.07
N THR A 240 -8.49 -5.73 2.81
CA THR A 240 -8.67 -5.21 4.16
C THR A 240 -9.36 -6.24 5.04
N GLN A 241 -9.16 -6.14 6.34
CA GLN A 241 -9.74 -7.07 7.31
C GLN A 241 -11.18 -6.72 7.66
N ASN A 242 -11.61 -5.48 7.40
CA ASN A 242 -12.97 -5.03 7.71
C ASN A 242 -13.55 -4.12 6.64
N SER A 243 -14.84 -4.25 6.41
CA SER A 243 -15.59 -3.39 5.50
C SER A 243 -15.67 -1.93 5.96
N GLY A 244 -15.59 -1.71 7.29
CA GLY A 244 -15.58 -0.37 7.87
C GLY A 244 -14.35 0.48 7.56
N ASP A 245 -13.24 -0.14 7.11
CA ASP A 245 -12.02 0.57 6.72
C ASP A 245 -12.23 1.38 5.43
N VAL A 246 -13.19 0.97 4.61
CA VAL A 246 -13.64 1.69 3.42
C VAL A 246 -14.79 2.61 3.82
N ASP A 247 -14.49 3.71 4.51
CA ASP A 247 -15.50 4.61 5.08
C ASP A 247 -15.93 5.75 4.12
N ASP A 248 -15.10 6.08 3.14
CA ASP A 248 -15.37 7.14 2.15
C ASP A 248 -16.47 6.74 1.18
N GLU A 249 -17.63 7.44 1.20
CA GLU A 249 -18.76 7.21 0.31
C GLU A 249 -18.38 7.26 -1.19
N LYS A 250 -17.42 8.14 -1.55
CA LYS A 250 -16.94 8.22 -2.93
C LYS A 250 -16.17 6.97 -3.32
N MET A 251 -15.41 6.41 -2.37
CA MET A 251 -14.69 5.16 -2.58
C MET A 251 -15.69 4.00 -2.71
N LYS A 252 -16.64 3.87 -1.78
CA LYS A 252 -17.67 2.82 -1.80
C LYS A 252 -18.42 2.78 -3.13
N ASN A 253 -18.83 3.93 -3.64
CA ASN A 253 -19.59 4.06 -4.90
C ASN A 253 -18.75 3.78 -6.15
N ASN A 254 -17.43 3.75 -6.03
CA ASN A 254 -16.53 3.49 -7.15
C ASN A 254 -15.96 2.06 -7.18
N ILE A 255 -16.19 1.27 -6.14
CA ILE A 255 -15.81 -0.14 -6.10
C ILE A 255 -16.85 -0.95 -6.88
N GLY A 256 -16.42 -1.54 -8.00
CA GLY A 256 -17.31 -2.29 -8.88
C GLY A 256 -17.47 -3.76 -8.48
N LEU A 257 -16.42 -4.38 -7.97
CA LEU A 257 -16.43 -5.77 -7.52
C LEU A 257 -16.17 -5.81 -6.02
N LYS A 258 -16.93 -6.63 -5.29
CA LYS A 258 -16.74 -6.81 -3.85
C LYS A 258 -16.68 -8.29 -3.52
N PHE A 259 -15.74 -8.64 -2.65
CA PHE A 259 -15.56 -9.99 -2.12
C PHE A 259 -15.53 -9.89 -0.60
N ALA A 260 -16.38 -10.61 0.10
CA ALA A 260 -16.35 -10.70 1.55
C ALA A 260 -16.32 -12.15 1.98
N PHE A 261 -15.33 -12.49 2.79
CA PHE A 261 -15.15 -13.80 3.35
C PHE A 261 -15.86 -13.94 4.70
N ARG A 262 -15.84 -15.12 5.28
CA ARG A 262 -16.52 -15.44 6.54
C ARG A 262 -16.09 -14.49 7.66
N SER A 263 -17.07 -13.95 8.38
CA SER A 263 -16.89 -13.26 9.64
C SER A 263 -17.80 -13.85 10.71
N THR A 264 -17.36 -13.85 11.96
CA THR A 264 -18.15 -14.27 13.13
C THR A 264 -18.57 -13.09 13.99
N ASP A 265 -17.96 -11.94 13.82
CA ASP A 265 -18.34 -10.73 14.53
C ASP A 265 -19.62 -10.12 13.95
N ILE A 266 -20.64 -9.93 14.80
CA ILE A 266 -21.96 -9.49 14.36
C ILE A 266 -21.95 -8.05 13.83
N LYS A 267 -21.10 -7.19 14.37
CA LYS A 267 -20.98 -5.79 13.92
C LYS A 267 -20.35 -5.77 12.53
N GLU A 268 -19.29 -6.55 12.32
CA GLU A 268 -18.64 -6.66 11.03
C GLU A 268 -19.55 -7.30 9.97
N ILE A 269 -20.33 -8.33 10.33
CA ILE A 269 -21.34 -8.92 9.46
C ILE A 269 -22.32 -7.85 8.99
N LYS A 270 -22.87 -7.04 9.91
CA LYS A 270 -23.83 -5.99 9.57
C LYS A 270 -23.20 -4.90 8.69
N ASN A 271 -21.99 -4.46 9.00
CA ASN A 271 -21.25 -3.49 8.19
C ASN A 271 -21.00 -4.01 6.76
N THR A 272 -20.58 -5.27 6.66
CA THR A 272 -20.35 -5.93 5.37
C THR A 272 -21.63 -6.01 4.55
N LEU A 273 -22.74 -6.46 5.12
CA LEU A 273 -24.02 -6.52 4.41
C LEU A 273 -24.46 -5.13 3.93
N GLU A 274 -24.32 -4.10 4.77
CA GLU A 274 -24.60 -2.71 4.41
C GLU A 274 -23.71 -2.25 3.25
N PHE A 275 -22.41 -2.57 3.31
CA PHE A 275 -21.46 -2.25 2.23
C PHE A 275 -21.82 -2.92 0.90
N PHE A 276 -22.44 -4.09 0.94
CA PHE A 276 -22.96 -4.82 -0.23
C PHE A 276 -24.35 -4.34 -0.67
N GLY A 277 -25.00 -3.46 0.10
CA GLY A 277 -26.36 -3.00 -0.17
C GLY A 277 -27.42 -4.07 0.09
N VAL A 278 -27.11 -5.02 0.97
CA VAL A 278 -28.01 -6.12 1.39
C VAL A 278 -28.59 -5.80 2.76
N ASP A 279 -29.85 -6.22 3.01
CA ASP A 279 -30.48 -5.99 4.31
C ASP A 279 -29.66 -6.62 5.44
N LYS A 280 -29.08 -5.76 6.26
CA LYS A 280 -28.20 -6.14 7.37
C LYS A 280 -28.95 -6.67 8.59
N GLU A 281 -30.25 -6.41 8.71
CA GLU A 281 -31.08 -6.86 9.82
C GLU A 281 -31.74 -8.22 9.53
N ASP A 282 -31.74 -8.70 8.28
CA ASP A 282 -32.22 -10.02 7.91
C ASP A 282 -31.29 -11.10 8.46
N GLU A 283 -31.82 -11.95 9.35
CA GLU A 283 -31.07 -13.04 10.00
C GLU A 283 -30.54 -14.07 8.99
N GLY A 284 -31.25 -14.30 7.88
CA GLY A 284 -30.83 -15.20 6.83
C GLY A 284 -29.57 -14.70 6.12
N ASN A 285 -29.47 -13.38 5.85
CA ASN A 285 -28.29 -12.76 5.27
C ASN A 285 -27.10 -12.82 6.24
N GLN A 286 -27.32 -12.50 7.52
CA GLN A 286 -26.29 -12.60 8.55
C GLN A 286 -25.76 -14.02 8.68
N LYS A 287 -26.67 -15.03 8.70
CA LYS A 287 -26.31 -16.43 8.78
C LYS A 287 -25.48 -16.87 7.57
N ARG A 288 -25.85 -16.47 6.35
CA ARG A 288 -25.09 -16.80 5.12
C ARG A 288 -23.65 -16.35 5.21
N LEU A 289 -23.39 -15.10 5.66
CA LEU A 289 -22.02 -14.58 5.77
C LEU A 289 -21.22 -15.27 6.89
N ARG A 290 -21.89 -15.64 7.99
CA ARG A 290 -21.28 -16.36 9.11
C ARG A 290 -20.90 -17.79 8.75
N ASP A 291 -21.74 -18.46 7.97
CA ASP A 291 -21.63 -19.88 7.68
C ASP A 291 -20.84 -20.18 6.38
N LEU A 292 -20.21 -19.17 5.78
CA LEU A 292 -19.34 -19.38 4.62
C LEU A 292 -18.21 -20.36 4.95
N GLU A 293 -18.00 -21.31 4.05
CA GLU A 293 -16.91 -22.29 4.13
C GLU A 293 -15.61 -21.75 3.53
N ASN A 294 -14.52 -22.47 3.71
CA ASN A 294 -13.24 -22.13 3.12
C ASN A 294 -13.35 -22.06 1.57
N GLY A 295 -12.88 -20.97 1.00
CA GLY A 295 -12.97 -20.69 -0.43
C GLY A 295 -14.31 -20.11 -0.86
N GLN A 296 -15.32 -20.02 0.03
CA GLN A 296 -16.56 -19.30 -0.26
C GLN A 296 -16.46 -17.82 0.11
N CYS A 297 -17.11 -16.99 -0.69
CA CYS A 297 -17.27 -15.58 -0.36
C CYS A 297 -18.62 -15.05 -0.83
N LEU A 298 -19.09 -14.02 -0.15
CA LEU A 298 -20.15 -13.16 -0.67
C LEU A 298 -19.51 -12.29 -1.76
N PHE A 299 -20.09 -12.29 -2.95
CA PHE A 299 -19.57 -11.60 -4.13
C PHE A 299 -20.60 -10.63 -4.67
N GLN A 300 -20.18 -9.41 -5.00
CA GLN A 300 -20.97 -8.46 -5.79
C GLN A 300 -20.29 -8.23 -7.14
N ASP A 301 -21.06 -8.41 -8.22
CA ASP A 301 -20.60 -8.16 -9.57
C ASP A 301 -20.77 -6.69 -10.01
N LEU A 302 -20.27 -6.36 -11.22
CA LEU A 302 -20.35 -5.02 -11.79
C LEU A 302 -21.79 -4.51 -12.02
N TYR A 303 -22.78 -5.40 -12.00
CA TYR A 303 -24.21 -5.07 -12.15
C TYR A 303 -24.91 -4.93 -10.79
N GLY A 304 -24.18 -5.03 -9.69
CA GLY A 304 -24.73 -4.94 -8.33
C GLY A 304 -25.44 -6.22 -7.86
N ARG A 305 -25.32 -7.35 -8.59
CA ARG A 305 -25.89 -8.63 -8.18
C ARG A 305 -25.05 -9.24 -7.08
N VAL A 306 -25.67 -9.65 -6.00
CA VAL A 306 -25.00 -10.22 -4.82
C VAL A 306 -25.35 -11.69 -4.68
N GLY A 307 -24.34 -12.52 -4.44
CA GLY A 307 -24.53 -13.97 -4.22
C GLY A 307 -23.29 -14.60 -3.60
N VAL A 308 -23.46 -15.81 -3.08
CA VAL A 308 -22.31 -16.61 -2.61
C VAL A 308 -21.69 -17.33 -3.79
N ILE A 309 -20.38 -17.25 -3.90
CA ILE A 309 -19.60 -17.99 -4.89
C ILE A 309 -18.55 -18.86 -4.20
N GLN A 310 -18.14 -19.92 -4.89
CA GLN A 310 -16.99 -20.74 -4.51
C GLN A 310 -15.81 -20.36 -5.37
N ILE A 311 -14.71 -19.95 -4.75
CA ILE A 311 -13.43 -19.75 -5.41
C ILE A 311 -12.71 -21.09 -5.45
N HIS A 312 -12.42 -21.57 -6.64
CA HIS A 312 -11.70 -22.82 -6.86
C HIS A 312 -10.33 -22.53 -7.48
N PRO A 313 -9.23 -22.84 -6.80
CA PRO A 313 -7.95 -22.99 -7.49
C PRO A 313 -8.06 -24.23 -8.38
N VAL A 314 -8.06 -24.03 -9.70
CA VAL A 314 -8.31 -25.10 -10.68
C VAL A 314 -7.24 -26.18 -10.65
N PHE A 315 -6.01 -25.81 -10.27
CA PHE A 315 -4.84 -26.68 -10.25
C PHE A 315 -4.32 -26.85 -8.82
N ALA A 316 -3.84 -28.05 -8.49
CA ALA A 316 -3.27 -28.35 -7.17
C ALA A 316 -2.09 -27.43 -6.82
N ASP A 317 -1.25 -27.10 -7.79
CA ASP A 317 -0.10 -26.21 -7.60
C ASP A 317 -0.54 -24.80 -7.18
N LEU A 318 -1.64 -24.28 -7.75
CA LEU A 318 -2.21 -22.99 -7.33
C LEU A 318 -2.75 -23.06 -5.89
N PHE A 319 -3.37 -24.19 -5.53
CA PHE A 319 -3.84 -24.36 -4.16
C PHE A 319 -2.66 -24.30 -3.17
N HIS A 320 -1.57 -24.99 -3.48
CA HIS A 320 -0.38 -24.99 -2.62
C HIS A 320 0.32 -23.61 -2.60
N ALA A 321 0.42 -22.94 -3.74
CA ALA A 321 1.04 -21.62 -3.83
C ALA A 321 0.31 -20.52 -3.05
N PHE A 322 -1.02 -20.66 -2.91
CA PHE A 322 -1.85 -19.69 -2.21
C PHE A 322 -2.19 -20.10 -0.77
N ASP A 323 -1.69 -21.25 -0.31
CA ASP A 323 -1.88 -21.70 1.07
C ASP A 323 -0.85 -21.01 1.99
N THR A 324 -1.32 -20.06 2.77
CA THR A 324 -0.50 -19.30 3.74
C THR A 324 -0.52 -19.91 5.14
N ARG A 325 -1.14 -21.09 5.31
CA ARG A 325 -1.16 -21.77 6.60
C ARG A 325 0.25 -22.20 6.99
N PRO A 326 0.60 -22.16 8.31
CA PRO A 326 1.87 -22.69 8.77
C PRO A 326 2.03 -24.15 8.35
N PRO A 327 3.23 -24.58 7.93
CA PRO A 327 3.45 -26.00 7.61
C PRO A 327 3.07 -26.84 8.83
N VAL A 328 2.19 -27.82 8.62
CA VAL A 328 1.88 -28.81 9.66
C VAL A 328 3.19 -29.54 9.97
N GLN A 329 3.70 -29.39 11.17
CA GLN A 329 4.78 -30.24 11.64
C GLN A 329 4.25 -31.67 11.61
N THR A 330 4.56 -32.40 10.56
CA THR A 330 4.44 -33.85 10.58
C THR A 330 5.38 -34.32 11.67
N GLU A 331 4.83 -34.78 12.80
CA GLU A 331 5.57 -35.64 13.71
C GLU A 331 5.96 -36.89 12.92
N GLU A 332 7.12 -36.81 12.26
CA GLU A 332 7.77 -38.02 11.77
C GLU A 332 8.27 -38.79 12.97
N MET A 333 7.49 -39.87 13.23
CA MET A 333 7.88 -41.14 13.81
C MET A 333 9.12 -41.15 14.75
N ARG A 334 8.81 -41.30 16.00
CA ARG A 334 9.67 -42.09 16.91
C ARG A 334 9.57 -43.58 16.60
#